data_8730629f4ff588f7aad7da42d0ec1c81
#
_entry.id   8730629f4ff588f7aad7da42d0ec1c81
#
_cell.length_a   1.000
_cell.length_b   1.000
_cell.length_c   1.000
_cell.angle_alpha   90.00
_cell.angle_beta   90.00
_cell.angle_gamma   90.00
#
_symmetry.space_group_name_H-M   'P 1'
#
loop_
_entity.id
_entity.type
_entity.pdbx_description
1 polymer ?
#
loop_
_entity_poly.entity_id
_entity_poly.type
_entity_poly.pdbx_seq_one_letter_code
_entity_poly.pdbx_strand_id
1 'polypeptide(L)'
;MEKFEEFLNAGGVVEPNDAMPESYRNAVFRFIELHANSEYMGGLTERDWIPKAPGLHRKLTALAKTQDEIGHAHLLDMSAADLQIKTRAELMV
;
A
#
# COMPACT_ATOMS: atom_id res chain seq x y z
N MET A 1 -19.35 4.52 -14.92
CA MET A 1 -17.93 4.76 -15.27
C MET A 1 -17.70 6.19 -15.75
N GLU A 2 -18.50 6.67 -16.67
CA GLU A 2 -18.35 8.02 -17.23
C GLU A 2 -18.47 9.13 -16.17
N LYS A 3 -19.46 9.05 -15.29
CA LYS A 3 -19.63 10.02 -14.20
C LYS A 3 -18.46 9.98 -13.22
N PHE A 4 -17.91 8.81 -12.99
CA PHE A 4 -16.76 8.63 -12.11
C PHE A 4 -15.51 9.28 -12.73
N GLU A 5 -15.31 9.08 -14.03
CA GLU A 5 -14.21 9.72 -14.75
C GLU A 5 -14.32 11.24 -14.74
N GLU A 6 -15.53 11.77 -14.92
CA GLU A 6 -15.78 13.20 -14.82
C GLU A 6 -15.43 13.75 -13.44
N PHE A 7 -15.80 13.02 -12.39
CA PHE A 7 -15.48 13.38 -11.02
C PHE A 7 -13.96 13.45 -10.81
N LEU A 8 -13.22 12.46 -11.30
CA LEU A 8 -11.76 12.44 -11.19
C LEU A 8 -11.12 13.57 -11.99
N ASN A 9 -11.60 13.81 -13.22
CA ASN A 9 -11.07 14.85 -14.09
C ASN A 9 -11.29 16.24 -13.53
N ALA A 10 -12.33 16.41 -12.72
CA ALA A 10 -12.62 17.67 -12.04
C ALA A 10 -11.81 17.86 -10.76
N GLY A 11 -10.87 16.96 -10.46
CA GLY A 11 -10.04 17.04 -9.26
C GLY A 11 -10.65 16.38 -8.03
N GLY A 12 -11.65 15.53 -8.22
CA GLY A 12 -12.28 14.83 -7.10
C GLY A 12 -11.35 13.83 -6.46
N VAL A 13 -11.42 13.72 -5.14
CA VAL A 13 -10.64 12.77 -4.34
C VAL A 13 -11.54 11.61 -3.92
N VAL A 14 -11.08 10.38 -4.14
CA VAL A 14 -11.83 9.17 -3.82
C VAL A 14 -11.31 8.60 -2.51
N GLU A 15 -12.19 8.52 -1.52
CA GLU A 15 -11.88 7.87 -0.25
C GLU A 15 -12.25 6.38 -0.32
N PRO A 16 -11.66 5.52 0.54
CA PRO A 16 -11.98 4.08 0.49
C PRO A 16 -13.46 3.75 0.65
N ASN A 17 -14.21 4.62 1.34
CA ASN A 17 -15.63 4.42 1.59
C ASN A 17 -16.53 4.95 0.48
N ASP A 18 -15.98 5.67 -0.48
CA ASP A 18 -16.77 6.27 -1.53
C ASP A 18 -17.21 5.23 -2.56
N ALA A 19 -18.38 5.48 -3.16
CA ALA A 19 -18.84 4.66 -4.26
C ALA A 19 -17.89 4.82 -5.44
N MET A 20 -17.45 3.69 -6.00
CA MET A 20 -16.59 3.68 -7.18
C MET A 20 -16.88 2.44 -8.01
N PRO A 21 -16.57 2.47 -9.31
CA PRO A 21 -16.72 1.27 -10.13
C PRO A 21 -15.90 0.12 -9.57
N GLU A 22 -16.45 -1.09 -9.61
CA GLU A 22 -15.78 -2.27 -9.06
C GLU A 22 -14.45 -2.53 -9.75
N SER A 23 -14.39 -2.32 -11.07
CA SER A 23 -13.16 -2.48 -11.82
C SER A 23 -12.05 -1.53 -11.34
N TYR A 24 -12.43 -0.30 -10.99
CA TYR A 24 -11.49 0.67 -10.43
C TYR A 24 -11.01 0.23 -9.05
N ARG A 25 -11.94 -0.17 -8.17
CA ARG A 25 -11.60 -0.63 -6.82
C ARG A 25 -10.64 -1.81 -6.87
N ASN A 26 -10.92 -2.79 -7.73
CA ASN A 26 -10.08 -3.98 -7.89
C ASN A 26 -8.69 -3.62 -8.42
N ALA A 27 -8.61 -2.68 -9.37
CA ALA A 27 -7.32 -2.24 -9.92
C ALA A 27 -6.49 -1.54 -8.85
N VAL A 28 -7.10 -0.66 -8.05
CA VAL A 28 -6.41 0.04 -6.97
C VAL A 28 -5.96 -0.94 -5.90
N PHE A 29 -6.82 -1.88 -5.51
CA PHE A 29 -6.48 -2.91 -4.53
C PHE A 29 -5.26 -3.71 -4.99
N ARG A 30 -5.26 -4.16 -6.24
CA ARG A 30 -4.14 -4.93 -6.80
C ARG A 30 -2.85 -4.11 -6.83
N PHE A 31 -2.95 -2.84 -7.21
CA PHE A 31 -1.79 -1.94 -7.25
C PHE A 31 -1.19 -1.78 -5.84
N ILE A 32 -2.04 -1.57 -4.84
CA ILE A 32 -1.59 -1.40 -3.45
C ILE A 32 -0.94 -2.68 -2.94
N GLU A 33 -1.52 -3.86 -3.22
CA GLU A 33 -0.93 -5.12 -2.80
C GLU A 33 0.44 -5.37 -3.44
N LEU A 34 0.58 -5.10 -4.73
CA LEU A 34 1.86 -5.24 -5.41
C LEU A 34 2.91 -4.32 -4.80
N HIS A 35 2.51 -3.10 -4.48
CA HIS A 35 3.41 -2.13 -3.86
C HIS A 35 3.81 -2.57 -2.45
N ALA A 36 2.84 -3.05 -1.66
CA ALA A 36 3.10 -3.56 -0.31
C ALA A 36 4.08 -4.73 -0.34
N ASN A 37 3.89 -5.67 -1.28
CA ASN A 37 4.80 -6.81 -1.43
C ASN A 37 6.20 -6.36 -1.80
N SER A 38 6.34 -5.35 -2.67
CA SER A 38 7.63 -4.79 -3.04
C SER A 38 8.34 -4.16 -1.85
N GLU A 39 7.60 -3.44 -0.99
CA GLU A 39 8.16 -2.85 0.22
C GLU A 39 8.61 -3.93 1.21
N TYR A 40 7.84 -5.00 1.37
CA TYR A 40 8.24 -6.12 2.20
C TYR A 40 9.51 -6.79 1.69
N MET A 41 9.59 -7.05 0.40
CA MET A 41 10.77 -7.67 -0.20
C MET A 41 11.99 -6.79 -0.04
N GLY A 42 11.81 -5.47 -0.24
CA GLY A 42 12.88 -4.50 0.00
C GLY A 42 13.36 -4.51 1.43
N GLY A 43 12.43 -4.53 2.40
CA GLY A 43 12.75 -4.58 3.82
C GLY A 43 13.49 -5.84 4.21
N LEU A 44 13.09 -7.00 3.69
CA LEU A 44 13.76 -8.27 3.97
C LEU A 44 15.18 -8.28 3.39
N THR A 45 15.37 -7.74 2.19
CA THR A 45 16.69 -7.60 1.57
C THR A 45 17.59 -6.69 2.39
N GLU A 46 17.08 -5.54 2.80
CA GLU A 46 17.82 -4.58 3.64
C GLU A 46 18.20 -5.20 4.98
N ARG A 47 17.31 -5.99 5.58
CA ARG A 47 17.56 -6.69 6.84
C ARG A 47 18.79 -7.55 6.77
N ASP A 48 19.01 -8.23 5.65
CA ASP A 48 20.16 -9.13 5.50
C ASP A 48 21.49 -8.39 5.46
N TRP A 49 21.47 -7.09 5.16
CA TRP A 49 22.65 -6.25 5.14
C TRP A 49 23.02 -5.68 6.51
N ILE A 50 22.12 -5.70 7.49
CA ILE A 50 22.36 -5.12 8.81
C ILE A 50 23.63 -5.71 9.47
N PRO A 51 23.76 -7.04 9.59
CA PRO A 51 24.98 -7.60 10.22
C PRO A 51 26.25 -7.39 9.38
N LYS A 52 26.10 -7.15 8.08
CA LYS A 52 27.24 -6.98 7.16
C LYS A 52 27.72 -5.54 7.06
N ALA A 53 26.90 -4.58 7.50
CA ALA A 53 27.26 -3.18 7.40
C ALA A 53 28.44 -2.85 8.31
N PRO A 54 29.42 -2.06 7.83
CA PRO A 54 30.57 -1.71 8.65
C PRO A 54 30.22 -0.65 9.71
N GLY A 55 30.57 -0.92 10.95
CA GLY A 55 30.37 0.02 12.05
C GLY A 55 28.93 0.13 12.53
N LEU A 56 28.79 0.58 13.76
CA LEU A 56 27.48 0.70 14.43
C LEU A 56 26.58 1.70 13.75
N HIS A 57 27.12 2.84 13.32
CA HIS A 57 26.33 3.90 12.68
C HIS A 57 25.64 3.39 11.43
N ARG A 58 26.35 2.66 10.57
CA ARG A 58 25.76 2.13 9.34
C ARG A 58 24.77 1.00 9.60
N LYS A 59 25.01 0.20 10.64
CA LYS A 59 24.05 -0.83 11.06
C LYS A 59 22.73 -0.19 11.52
N LEU A 60 22.81 0.89 12.29
CA LEU A 60 21.62 1.60 12.75
C LEU A 60 20.85 2.24 11.57
N THR A 61 21.57 2.77 10.60
CA THR A 61 20.96 3.35 9.39
C THR A 61 20.22 2.26 8.59
N ALA A 62 20.85 1.11 8.41
CA ALA A 62 20.23 -0.03 7.71
C ALA A 62 18.99 -0.54 8.45
N LEU A 63 19.06 -0.59 9.77
CA LEU A 63 17.93 -1.00 10.60
C LEU A 63 16.77 -0.02 10.47
N ALA A 64 17.03 1.28 10.53
CA ALA A 64 16.00 2.30 10.39
C ALA A 64 15.31 2.22 9.02
N LYS A 65 16.09 2.03 7.96
CA LYS A 65 15.55 1.89 6.61
C LYS A 65 14.68 0.64 6.49
N THR A 66 15.13 -0.48 7.06
CA THR A 66 14.34 -1.72 7.08
C THR A 66 12.99 -1.51 7.78
N GLN A 67 13.01 -0.85 8.93
CA GLN A 67 11.79 -0.57 9.68
C GLN A 67 10.84 0.33 8.89
N ASP A 68 11.36 1.33 8.20
CA ASP A 68 10.55 2.22 7.36
C ASP A 68 9.87 1.46 6.22
N GLU A 69 10.60 0.61 5.52
CA GLU A 69 10.04 -0.17 4.41
C GLU A 69 8.95 -1.13 4.87
N ILE A 70 9.17 -1.81 6.00
CA ILE A 70 8.18 -2.73 6.57
C ILE A 70 6.98 -1.95 7.09
N GLY A 71 7.19 -0.77 7.68
CA GLY A 71 6.12 0.12 8.10
C GLY A 71 5.26 0.58 6.93
N HIS A 72 5.89 0.95 5.81
CA HIS A 72 5.17 1.32 4.58
C HIS A 72 4.32 0.15 4.08
N ALA A 73 4.87 -1.06 4.06
CA ALA A 73 4.14 -2.25 3.63
C ALA A 73 2.92 -2.49 4.52
N HIS A 74 3.06 -2.31 5.82
CA HIS A 74 1.97 -2.47 6.77
C HIS A 74 0.84 -1.46 6.52
N LEU A 75 1.19 -0.19 6.30
CA LEU A 75 0.20 0.85 6.00
C LEU A 75 -0.52 0.57 4.68
N LEU A 76 0.20 0.09 3.68
CA LEU A 76 -0.38 -0.27 2.39
C LEU A 76 -1.35 -1.45 2.54
N ASP A 77 -0.97 -2.47 3.32
CA ASP A 77 -1.84 -3.61 3.59
C ASP A 77 -3.13 -3.18 4.32
N MET A 78 -3.03 -2.25 5.25
CA MET A 78 -4.22 -1.71 5.93
C MET A 78 -5.14 -0.99 4.94
N SER A 79 -4.57 -0.21 4.02
CA SER A 79 -5.35 0.48 2.99
C SER A 79 -6.04 -0.52 2.06
N ALA A 80 -5.35 -1.59 1.67
CA ALA A 80 -5.91 -2.64 0.84
C ALA A 80 -7.07 -3.35 1.55
N ALA A 81 -6.90 -3.64 2.85
CA ALA A 81 -7.93 -4.26 3.65
C ALA A 81 -9.19 -3.40 3.74
N ASP A 82 -9.02 -2.08 3.91
CA ASP A 82 -10.15 -1.15 3.97
C ASP A 82 -10.94 -1.17 2.66
N LEU A 83 -10.25 -1.16 1.53
CA LEU A 83 -10.90 -1.23 0.21
C LEU A 83 -11.68 -2.55 0.05
N GLN A 84 -11.10 -3.67 0.48
CA GLN A 84 -11.72 -4.97 0.33
C GLN A 84 -12.93 -5.17 1.24
N ILE A 85 -12.85 -4.68 2.47
CA ILE A 85 -13.97 -4.73 3.42
C ILE A 85 -15.15 -3.96 2.84
N LYS A 86 -14.92 -2.79 2.29
CA LYS A 86 -15.96 -1.98 1.68
C LYS A 86 -16.59 -2.69 0.48
N THR A 87 -15.77 -3.34 -0.36
CA THR A 87 -16.26 -4.12 -1.50
C THR A 87 -17.19 -5.23 -1.02
N ARG A 88 -16.81 -5.94 0.02
CA ARG A 88 -17.64 -7.01 0.60
C ARG A 88 -18.96 -6.45 1.14
N ALA A 89 -18.89 -5.32 1.83
CA ALA A 89 -20.07 -4.65 2.36
C ALA A 89 -21.03 -4.26 1.24
N GLU A 90 -20.51 -3.75 0.12
CA GLU A 90 -21.30 -3.40 -1.05
C GLU A 90 -21.99 -4.62 -1.66
N LEU A 91 -21.30 -5.75 -1.70
CA LEU A 91 -21.87 -6.99 -2.23
C LEU A 91 -22.98 -7.57 -1.34
N MET A 92 -22.99 -7.23 -0.07
CA MET A 92 -23.98 -7.71 0.88
C MET A 92 -25.25 -6.87 0.93
N VAL A 93 -25.29 -5.75 0.24
CA VAL A 93 -26.44 -4.88 0.12
C VAL A 93 -27.23 -5.22 -1.12
#